data_f12283bfc96c1d8e804e74da37b9d48f
#
_entry.id   f12283bfc96c1d8e804e74da37b9d48f
#
_cell.length_a   1.000
_cell.length_b   1.000
_cell.length_c   1.000
_cell.angle_alpha   90.00
_cell.angle_beta   90.00
_cell.angle_gamma   90.00
#
_symmetry.space_group_name_H-M   'P 1'
#
loop_
_entity.id
_entity.type
_entity.pdbx_description
1 polymer ?
#
loop_
_entity_poly.entity_id
_entity_poly.type
_entity_poly.pdbx_seq_one_letter_code
_entity_poly.pdbx_strand_id
1 'polypeptide(L)'
;MTEQIYLQDLLSELKKSGYPSTVRNNLVETILDQQLVYSFISDWDRLTITSAMSLNGEDPIAPFIAATETMMAVGFVRIFVQEDNAHILFSVDFICSDLSQVLPCFSRAMEIIKSAIESFKHTMNILSHQ
;
A
#
# COMPACT_ATOMS: atom_id res chain seq x y z
N MET A 1 -5.34 6.72 27.95
CA MET A 1 -5.94 7.44 26.82
C MET A 1 -4.91 7.51 25.70
N THR A 2 -5.19 6.89 24.56
CA THR A 2 -4.30 6.94 23.40
C THR A 2 -4.41 8.30 22.73
N GLU A 3 -3.27 8.91 22.42
CA GLU A 3 -3.27 10.17 21.68
C GLU A 3 -3.62 9.89 20.23
N GLN A 4 -4.49 10.72 19.68
CA GLN A 4 -4.84 10.64 18.27
C GLN A 4 -3.64 11.03 17.41
N ILE A 5 -3.35 10.22 16.40
CA ILE A 5 -2.30 10.53 15.43
C ILE A 5 -2.90 11.41 14.34
N TYR A 6 -2.38 12.61 14.20
CA TYR A 6 -2.83 13.54 13.18
C TYR A 6 -1.97 13.45 11.93
N LEU A 7 -2.51 13.91 10.81
CA LEU A 7 -1.83 13.88 9.52
C LEU A 7 -0.44 14.54 9.57
N GLN A 8 -0.31 15.65 10.28
CA GLN A 8 0.97 16.36 10.40
C GLN A 8 1.98 15.56 11.22
N ASP A 9 1.52 14.80 12.21
CA ASP A 9 2.39 13.93 13.01
C ASP A 9 2.91 12.78 12.15
N LEU A 10 2.04 12.19 11.33
CA LEU A 10 2.41 11.15 10.39
C LEU A 10 3.46 11.67 9.40
N LEU A 11 3.23 12.83 8.80
CA LEU A 11 4.16 13.47 7.89
C LEU A 11 5.51 13.71 8.55
N SER A 12 5.50 14.29 9.76
CA SER A 12 6.71 14.60 10.50
C SER A 12 7.52 13.34 10.81
N GLU A 13 6.86 12.28 11.23
CA GLU A 13 7.51 11.02 11.58
C GLU A 13 8.17 10.37 10.36
N LEU A 14 7.51 10.37 9.23
CA LEU A 14 8.07 9.82 8.00
C LEU A 14 9.26 10.64 7.50
N LYS A 15 9.18 11.97 7.56
CA LYS A 15 10.30 12.85 7.18
C LYS A 15 11.51 12.67 8.08
N LYS A 16 11.30 12.55 9.39
CA LYS A 16 12.39 12.33 10.35
C LYS A 16 13.18 11.06 10.04
N SER A 17 12.54 10.09 9.44
CA SER A 17 13.15 8.80 9.14
C SER A 17 13.75 8.74 7.74
N GLY A 18 13.76 9.86 7.03
CA GLY A 18 14.39 9.95 5.73
C GLY A 18 13.47 9.58 4.56
N TYR A 19 12.17 9.47 4.79
CA TYR A 19 11.21 9.21 3.71
C TYR A 19 10.73 10.53 3.12
N PRO A 20 11.04 10.83 1.83
CA PRO A 20 10.54 12.04 1.19
C PRO A 20 9.01 12.02 1.12
N SER A 21 8.38 12.90 1.89
CA SER A 21 6.91 12.86 2.07
C SER A 21 6.30 14.24 2.00
N THR A 22 5.08 14.32 1.46
CA THR A 22 4.28 15.56 1.40
C THR A 22 2.83 15.23 1.71
N VAL A 23 2.09 16.23 2.20
CA VAL A 23 0.65 16.08 2.43
C VAL A 23 -0.10 16.50 1.17
N ARG A 24 -1.05 15.67 0.73
CA ARG A 24 -1.93 15.97 -0.38
C ARG A 24 -3.29 15.29 -0.15
N ASN A 25 -4.38 16.08 -0.24
CA ASN A 25 -5.76 15.56 -0.13
C ASN A 25 -5.99 14.68 1.11
N ASN A 26 -5.56 15.15 2.28
CA ASN A 26 -5.75 14.47 3.57
C ASN A 26 -5.01 13.14 3.70
N LEU A 27 -3.96 12.94 2.91
CA LEU A 27 -3.08 11.78 3.06
C LEU A 27 -1.62 12.22 2.90
N VAL A 28 -0.70 11.36 3.31
CA VAL A 28 0.73 11.59 3.12
C VAL A 28 1.20 10.80 1.92
N GLU A 29 1.75 11.50 0.93
CA GLU A 29 2.42 10.87 -0.21
C GLU A 29 3.90 10.69 0.12
N THR A 30 4.41 9.50 -0.09
CA THR A 30 5.83 9.18 0.09
C THR A 30 6.34 8.56 -1.21
N ILE A 31 7.51 9.00 -1.66
CA ILE A 31 8.17 8.38 -2.81
C ILE A 31 9.29 7.51 -2.28
N LEU A 32 9.22 6.22 -2.55
CA LEU A 32 10.21 5.24 -2.10
C LEU A 32 10.57 4.33 -3.28
N ASP A 33 11.85 4.32 -3.66
CA ASP A 33 12.37 3.51 -4.76
C ASP A 33 11.54 3.69 -6.07
N GLN A 34 11.24 4.96 -6.40
CA GLN A 34 10.45 5.36 -7.56
C GLN A 34 8.98 4.94 -7.47
N GLN A 35 8.54 4.47 -6.32
CA GLN A 35 7.16 4.07 -6.09
C GLN A 35 6.44 5.09 -5.23
N LEU A 36 5.22 5.45 -5.63
CA LEU A 36 4.38 6.36 -4.88
C LEU A 36 3.56 5.57 -3.87
N VAL A 37 3.66 5.98 -2.62
CA VAL A 37 2.99 5.33 -1.50
C VAL A 37 2.12 6.36 -0.79
N TYR A 38 0.89 6.00 -0.48
CA TYR A 38 -0.06 6.86 0.23
C TYR A 38 -0.31 6.28 1.62
N SER A 39 -0.28 7.15 2.63
CA SER A 39 -0.52 6.76 4.02
C SER A 39 -1.53 7.69 4.65
N PHE A 40 -2.46 7.15 5.42
CA PHE A 40 -3.43 7.95 6.16
C PHE A 40 -3.90 7.22 7.42
N ILE A 41 -4.38 7.99 8.38
CA ILE A 41 -4.96 7.48 9.62
C ILE A 41 -6.47 7.63 9.55
N SER A 42 -7.20 6.56 9.83
CA SER A 42 -8.66 6.57 9.94
C SER A 42 -9.08 5.95 11.26
N ASP A 43 -10.28 6.30 11.71
CA ASP A 43 -10.85 5.78 12.98
C ASP A 43 -9.89 5.94 14.16
N TRP A 44 -9.04 6.97 14.13
CA TRP A 44 -8.08 7.40 15.15
C TRP A 44 -6.87 6.49 15.34
N ASP A 45 -6.97 5.22 15.01
CA ASP A 45 -5.91 4.26 15.30
C ASP A 45 -5.58 3.30 14.13
N ARG A 46 -6.24 3.45 12.99
CA ARG A 46 -5.96 2.59 11.83
C ARG A 46 -5.08 3.32 10.82
N LEU A 47 -3.85 2.84 10.70
CA LEU A 47 -2.91 3.33 9.69
C LEU A 47 -3.08 2.48 8.42
N THR A 48 -3.46 3.12 7.34
CA THR A 48 -3.57 2.48 6.02
C THR A 48 -2.44 2.96 5.13
N ILE A 49 -1.77 2.02 4.49
CA ILE A 49 -0.67 2.29 3.57
C ILE A 49 -1.02 1.63 2.24
N THR A 50 -1.04 2.42 1.17
CA THR A 50 -1.49 1.96 -0.14
C THR A 50 -0.47 2.36 -1.21
N SER A 51 -0.21 1.43 -2.13
CA SER A 51 0.60 1.70 -3.30
C SER A 51 -0.18 1.34 -4.56
N ALA A 52 -0.04 2.12 -5.61
CA ALA A 52 -0.72 1.92 -6.88
C ALA A 52 0.27 1.44 -7.95
N MET A 53 -0.22 0.62 -8.85
CA MET A 53 0.54 0.15 -10.01
C MET A 53 -0.34 0.23 -11.24
N SER A 54 0.26 0.61 -12.38
CA SER A 54 -0.45 0.64 -13.66
C SER A 54 -0.49 -0.75 -14.28
N LEU A 55 -1.61 -1.03 -14.93
CA LEU A 55 -1.81 -2.23 -15.74
C LEU A 55 -1.95 -1.82 -17.20
N ASN A 56 -1.66 -2.75 -18.12
CA ASN A 56 -1.83 -2.48 -19.55
C ASN A 56 -3.29 -2.60 -20.04
N GLY A 57 -4.17 -3.17 -19.21
CA GLY A 57 -5.61 -3.24 -19.51
C GLY A 57 -6.03 -4.20 -20.60
N GLU A 58 -5.14 -5.04 -21.12
CA GLU A 58 -5.44 -5.92 -22.25
C GLU A 58 -6.32 -7.11 -21.88
N ASP A 59 -6.14 -7.65 -20.67
CA ASP A 59 -6.91 -8.80 -20.19
C ASP A 59 -7.75 -8.38 -18.99
N PRO A 60 -9.09 -8.39 -19.11
CA PRO A 60 -9.93 -7.94 -18.00
C PRO A 60 -10.06 -8.95 -16.85
N ILE A 61 -9.65 -10.20 -17.05
CA ILE A 61 -9.83 -11.28 -16.07
C ILE A 61 -8.53 -11.59 -15.32
N ALA A 62 -7.40 -11.63 -16.01
CA ALA A 62 -6.12 -12.02 -15.42
C ALA A 62 -5.75 -11.23 -14.15
N PRO A 63 -5.96 -9.89 -14.08
CA PRO A 63 -5.64 -9.15 -12.85
C PRO A 63 -6.42 -9.61 -11.63
N PHE A 64 -7.68 -10.02 -11.80
CA PHE A 64 -8.49 -10.53 -10.67
C PHE A 64 -7.98 -11.87 -10.17
N ILE A 65 -7.59 -12.76 -11.07
CA ILE A 65 -7.00 -14.05 -10.71
C ILE A 65 -5.68 -13.83 -9.98
N ALA A 66 -4.80 -13.00 -10.54
CA ALA A 66 -3.51 -12.69 -9.96
C ALA A 66 -3.66 -12.02 -8.57
N ALA A 67 -4.63 -11.10 -8.42
CA ALA A 67 -4.89 -10.45 -7.15
C ALA A 67 -5.33 -11.47 -6.08
N THR A 68 -6.25 -12.37 -6.44
CA THR A 68 -6.73 -13.39 -5.51
C THR A 68 -5.60 -14.32 -5.08
N GLU A 69 -4.81 -14.83 -6.01
CA GLU A 69 -3.69 -15.70 -5.68
C GLU A 69 -2.63 -15.00 -4.84
N THR A 70 -2.36 -13.73 -5.13
CA THR A 70 -1.40 -12.94 -4.36
C THR A 70 -1.88 -12.73 -2.93
N MET A 71 -3.16 -12.41 -2.72
CA MET A 71 -3.70 -12.24 -1.38
C MET A 71 -3.64 -13.53 -0.56
N MET A 72 -3.81 -14.68 -1.21
CA MET A 72 -3.66 -15.97 -0.54
C MET A 72 -2.20 -16.28 -0.20
N ALA A 73 -1.27 -15.90 -1.05
CA ALA A 73 0.15 -16.22 -0.87
C ALA A 73 0.85 -15.29 0.11
N VAL A 74 0.55 -13.98 0.06
CA VAL A 74 1.28 -12.98 0.86
C VAL A 74 0.62 -12.71 2.20
N GLY A 75 -0.68 -12.73 2.32
CA GLY A 75 -1.38 -12.41 3.58
C GLY A 75 -1.29 -10.93 3.96
N PHE A 76 -2.27 -10.46 4.71
CA PHE A 76 -2.38 -9.08 5.24
C PHE A 76 -2.46 -7.97 4.20
N VAL A 77 -2.37 -8.28 2.92
CA VAL A 77 -2.53 -7.31 1.85
C VAL A 77 -3.92 -7.42 1.25
N ARG A 78 -4.52 -6.25 0.97
CA ARG A 78 -5.76 -6.17 0.19
C ARG A 78 -5.40 -5.62 -1.18
N ILE A 79 -5.94 -6.21 -2.22
CA ILE A 79 -5.62 -5.83 -3.59
C ILE A 79 -6.92 -5.46 -4.30
N PHE A 80 -6.96 -4.25 -4.85
CA PHE A 80 -8.14 -3.72 -5.53
C PHE A 80 -7.80 -3.46 -7.00
N VAL A 81 -8.47 -4.19 -7.88
CA VAL A 81 -8.39 -3.92 -9.31
C VAL A 81 -9.42 -2.83 -9.62
N GLN A 82 -8.97 -1.70 -10.15
CA GLN A 82 -9.84 -0.57 -10.44
C GLN A 82 -10.76 -0.89 -11.61
N GLU A 83 -11.92 -0.22 -11.66
CA GLU A 83 -12.94 -0.45 -12.70
C GLU A 83 -12.43 -0.20 -14.11
N ASP A 84 -11.44 0.69 -14.26
CA ASP A 84 -10.84 0.98 -15.56
C ASP A 84 -9.89 -0.12 -16.06
N ASN A 85 -9.61 -1.13 -15.23
CA ASN A 85 -8.60 -2.17 -15.48
C ASN A 85 -7.21 -1.62 -15.81
N ALA A 86 -6.98 -0.32 -15.56
CA ALA A 86 -5.70 0.33 -15.85
C ALA A 86 -4.83 0.46 -14.61
N HIS A 87 -5.42 0.34 -13.42
CA HIS A 87 -4.72 0.52 -12.16
C HIS A 87 -5.08 -0.56 -11.16
N ILE A 88 -4.13 -0.88 -10.29
CA ILE A 88 -4.32 -1.81 -9.20
C ILE A 88 -3.74 -1.19 -7.93
N LEU A 89 -4.43 -1.37 -6.80
CA LEU A 89 -4.01 -0.87 -5.50
C LEU A 89 -3.64 -2.02 -4.58
N PHE A 90 -2.50 -1.89 -3.92
CA PHE A 90 -2.06 -2.80 -2.87
C PHE A 90 -2.14 -2.04 -1.55
N SER A 91 -2.91 -2.56 -0.60
CA SER A 91 -3.20 -1.84 0.64
C SER A 91 -2.97 -2.73 1.86
N VAL A 92 -2.38 -2.14 2.90
CA VAL A 92 -2.15 -2.81 4.18
C VAL A 92 -2.66 -1.90 5.29
N ASP A 93 -3.40 -2.47 6.25
CA ASP A 93 -3.89 -1.74 7.41
C ASP A 93 -3.26 -2.29 8.69
N PHE A 94 -2.90 -1.39 9.60
CA PHE A 94 -2.45 -1.75 10.94
C PHE A 94 -3.22 -0.94 11.97
N ILE A 95 -3.40 -1.53 13.14
CA ILE A 95 -3.81 -0.76 14.32
C ILE A 95 -2.57 -0.06 14.86
N CYS A 96 -2.61 1.25 14.91
CA CYS A 96 -1.48 2.09 15.29
C CYS A 96 -1.96 3.08 16.34
N SER A 97 -1.83 2.71 17.61
CA SER A 97 -2.44 3.45 18.72
C SER A 97 -1.64 4.70 19.11
N ASP A 98 -0.37 4.77 18.80
CA ASP A 98 0.45 5.93 19.11
C ASP A 98 1.52 6.15 18.04
N LEU A 99 2.12 7.34 18.09
CA LEU A 99 3.07 7.79 17.09
C LEU A 99 4.33 6.90 17.00
N SER A 100 4.73 6.26 18.11
CA SER A 100 5.91 5.40 18.11
C SER A 100 5.74 4.15 17.26
N GLN A 101 4.50 3.76 16.96
CA GLN A 101 4.19 2.59 16.16
C GLN A 101 4.18 2.86 14.65
N VAL A 102 4.16 4.14 14.25
CA VAL A 102 4.03 4.52 12.84
C VAL A 102 5.15 3.92 11.99
N LEU A 103 6.40 4.09 12.40
CA LEU A 103 7.54 3.63 11.60
C LEU A 103 7.63 2.12 11.49
N PRO A 104 7.53 1.35 12.60
CA PRO A 104 7.50 -0.10 12.48
C PRO A 104 6.37 -0.61 11.59
N CYS A 105 5.18 -0.02 11.69
CA CYS A 105 4.05 -0.38 10.84
C CYS A 105 4.29 -0.01 9.39
N PHE A 106 4.82 1.18 9.14
CA PHE A 106 5.14 1.62 7.78
C PHE A 106 6.18 0.70 7.12
N SER A 107 7.26 0.41 7.83
CA SER A 107 8.32 -0.48 7.33
C SER A 107 7.78 -1.88 7.04
N ARG A 108 6.96 -2.42 7.93
CA ARG A 108 6.36 -3.73 7.72
C ARG A 108 5.41 -3.74 6.53
N ALA A 109 4.60 -2.69 6.39
CA ALA A 109 3.69 -2.54 5.26
C ALA A 109 4.45 -2.50 3.93
N MET A 110 5.57 -1.79 3.88
CA MET A 110 6.38 -1.72 2.68
C MET A 110 6.94 -3.08 2.28
N GLU A 111 7.38 -3.89 3.24
CA GLU A 111 7.82 -5.26 2.97
C GLU A 111 6.68 -6.10 2.39
N ILE A 112 5.50 -6.03 2.98
CA ILE A 112 4.32 -6.77 2.53
C ILE A 112 3.91 -6.34 1.13
N ILE A 113 3.83 -5.03 0.87
CA ILE A 113 3.45 -4.47 -0.43
C ILE A 113 4.46 -4.89 -1.50
N LYS A 114 5.75 -4.80 -1.20
CA LYS A 114 6.80 -5.20 -2.13
C LYS A 114 6.66 -6.68 -2.51
N SER A 115 6.47 -7.55 -1.53
CA SER A 115 6.26 -8.98 -1.77
C SER A 115 4.99 -9.22 -2.58
N ALA A 116 3.93 -8.48 -2.30
CA ALA A 116 2.67 -8.60 -3.03
C ALA A 116 2.82 -8.18 -4.50
N ILE A 117 3.51 -7.08 -4.75
CA ILE A 117 3.76 -6.60 -6.11
C ILE A 117 4.56 -7.64 -6.91
N GLU A 118 5.62 -8.18 -6.31
CA GLU A 118 6.44 -9.21 -6.96
C GLU A 118 5.62 -10.46 -7.27
N SER A 119 4.82 -10.94 -6.32
CA SER A 119 3.96 -12.10 -6.50
C SER A 119 2.90 -11.86 -7.57
N PHE A 120 2.29 -10.68 -7.57
CA PHE A 120 1.30 -10.29 -8.57
C PHE A 120 1.90 -10.29 -9.98
N LYS A 121 3.04 -9.67 -10.14
CA LYS A 121 3.73 -9.61 -11.45
C LYS A 121 4.11 -11.01 -11.94
N HIS A 122 4.56 -11.86 -11.04
CA HIS A 122 4.92 -13.25 -11.37
C HIS A 122 3.69 -14.02 -11.88
N THR A 123 2.57 -13.91 -11.17
CA THR A 123 1.33 -14.58 -11.56
C THR A 123 0.79 -14.04 -12.89
N MET A 124 0.83 -12.71 -13.08
CA MET A 124 0.42 -12.10 -14.35
C MET A 124 1.27 -12.62 -15.51
N ASN A 125 2.58 -12.76 -15.28
CA ASN A 125 3.49 -13.29 -16.30
C ASN A 125 3.14 -14.73 -16.67
N ILE A 126 2.83 -15.58 -15.69
CA ILE A 126 2.41 -16.96 -15.95
C ILE A 126 1.12 -16.97 -16.78
N LEU A 127 0.13 -16.18 -16.38
CA LEU A 127 -1.17 -16.13 -17.07
C LEU A 127 -1.04 -15.65 -18.52
N SER A 128 -0.12 -14.72 -18.79
CA SER A 128 0.07 -14.21 -20.15
C SER A 128 0.75 -15.20 -21.11
N HIS A 129 1.32 -16.28 -20.58
CA HIS A 129 2.00 -17.30 -21.36
C HIS A 129 1.19 -18.60 -21.50
N GLN A 130 -0.08 -18.56 -21.10
CA GLN A 130 -0.98 -19.71 -21.27
C GLN A 130 -1.72 -19.69 -22.61
#